data_e103fc94b564a55a0b6918d4964adfa5
#
_entry.id   e103fc94b564a55a0b6918d4964adfa5
#
_cell.length_a   1.000
_cell.length_b   1.000
_cell.length_c   1.000
_cell.angle_alpha   90.00
_cell.angle_beta   90.00
_cell.angle_gamma   90.00
#
_symmetry.space_group_name_H-M   'P 1'
#
loop_
_entity.id
_entity.type
_entity.pdbx_description
1 polymer ?
#
loop_
_entity_poly.entity_id
_entity_poly.type
_entity_poly.pdbx_seq_one_letter_code
_entity_poly.pdbx_strand_id
1 'polypeptide(L)'
;KELWPGNMSVEVDLNLTGVEAKPEVFGKTSTKDSFSFRPSMVSVVDANTYTMDVFRGGELVKTIPVTAGKAGFETRSGTKVLITKERSRIMDAASGGTSEDNPEYYRVNAEYAMRMTYSGEFVHAAPWSAGSQGSANVSHGCVGMSTTDGEWWWNQNEIGDVVIVKNTSRTQTDDGNGMTIWNAPWVEWLEKSSTGPQITKPLQVVR
;
A
#
# COMPACT_ATOMS: atom_id res chain seq x y z
N LYS A 1 -11.95 8.39 -7.59
CA LYS A 1 -10.85 7.45 -7.35
C LYS A 1 -11.33 6.32 -6.47
N GLU A 2 -11.66 5.21 -7.06
CA GLU A 2 -12.13 4.03 -6.33
C GLU A 2 -11.15 2.89 -6.62
N LEU A 3 -10.98 2.03 -5.63
CA LEU A 3 -10.27 0.77 -5.82
C LEU A 3 -11.14 -0.16 -6.69
N TRP A 4 -10.52 -0.98 -7.49
CA TRP A 4 -11.25 -2.00 -8.24
C TRP A 4 -11.91 -2.99 -7.29
N PRO A 5 -13.16 -3.39 -7.54
CA PRO A 5 -13.84 -4.37 -6.71
C PRO A 5 -13.06 -5.68 -6.66
N GLY A 6 -13.01 -6.30 -5.48
CA GLY A 6 -12.52 -7.68 -5.37
C GLY A 6 -13.50 -8.69 -5.96
N ASN A 7 -13.08 -9.95 -6.10
CA ASN A 7 -13.88 -11.06 -6.62
C ASN A 7 -14.44 -10.83 -8.04
N MET A 8 -13.68 -10.19 -8.90
CA MET A 8 -14.09 -9.96 -10.29
C MET A 8 -13.07 -10.51 -11.27
N SER A 9 -13.53 -10.90 -12.44
CA SER A 9 -12.69 -11.21 -13.59
C SER A 9 -12.77 -10.07 -14.60
N VAL A 10 -11.63 -9.76 -15.23
CA VAL A 10 -11.49 -8.76 -16.28
C VAL A 10 -11.08 -9.46 -17.56
N GLU A 11 -11.83 -9.26 -18.61
CA GLU A 11 -11.43 -9.64 -19.95
C GLU A 11 -10.89 -8.41 -20.68
N VAL A 12 -9.74 -8.55 -21.31
CA VAL A 12 -9.09 -7.53 -22.10
C VAL A 12 -9.10 -7.98 -23.55
N ASP A 13 -9.80 -7.25 -24.39
CA ASP A 13 -9.82 -7.47 -25.85
C ASP A 13 -9.04 -6.34 -26.53
N LEU A 14 -7.84 -6.64 -26.96
CA LEU A 14 -6.95 -5.70 -27.66
C LEU A 14 -7.04 -5.95 -29.16
N ASN A 15 -7.94 -5.23 -29.82
CA ASN A 15 -8.05 -5.28 -31.28
C ASN A 15 -7.02 -4.32 -31.91
N LEU A 16 -5.79 -4.80 -32.08
CA LEU A 16 -4.68 -4.02 -32.59
C LEU A 16 -4.42 -4.20 -34.08
N THR A 17 -5.13 -5.11 -34.77
CA THR A 17 -4.95 -5.37 -36.19
C THR A 17 -5.29 -4.11 -37.01
N GLY A 18 -4.32 -3.60 -37.75
CA GLY A 18 -4.46 -2.40 -38.55
C GLY A 18 -4.43 -1.07 -37.77
N VAL A 19 -4.23 -1.09 -36.46
CA VAL A 19 -4.05 0.13 -35.65
C VAL A 19 -2.65 0.67 -35.89
N GLU A 20 -2.56 1.92 -36.34
CA GLU A 20 -1.29 2.60 -36.56
C GLU A 20 -0.71 3.06 -35.22
N ALA A 21 0.45 2.51 -34.81
CA ALA A 21 1.15 2.86 -33.60
C ALA A 21 2.14 4.02 -33.76
N LYS A 22 2.67 4.19 -34.97
CA LYS A 22 3.49 5.31 -35.46
C LYS A 22 3.48 5.28 -36.98
N PRO A 23 3.90 6.34 -37.69
CA PRO A 23 3.89 6.40 -39.14
C PRO A 23 4.39 5.10 -39.81
N GLU A 24 3.54 4.47 -40.60
CA GLU A 24 3.77 3.23 -41.36
C GLU A 24 3.98 1.95 -40.50
N VAL A 25 3.73 1.99 -39.19
CA VAL A 25 3.82 0.83 -38.29
C VAL A 25 2.45 0.46 -37.75
N PHE A 26 1.93 -0.66 -38.21
CA PHE A 26 0.60 -1.16 -37.84
C PHE A 26 0.65 -2.42 -36.98
N GLY A 27 -0.31 -2.56 -36.10
CA GLY A 27 -0.54 -3.78 -35.36
C GLY A 27 -0.86 -4.94 -36.30
N LYS A 28 -0.23 -6.10 -36.08
CA LYS A 28 -0.43 -7.31 -36.92
C LYS A 28 -1.46 -8.26 -36.35
N THR A 29 -1.62 -8.27 -35.03
CA THR A 29 -2.46 -9.23 -34.34
C THR A 29 -3.33 -8.55 -33.29
N SER A 30 -4.51 -9.12 -33.09
CA SER A 30 -5.35 -8.84 -31.92
C SER A 30 -5.13 -9.92 -30.88
N THR A 31 -5.21 -9.55 -29.61
CA THR A 31 -5.06 -10.51 -28.51
C THR A 31 -6.19 -10.33 -27.51
N LYS A 32 -6.57 -11.45 -26.91
CA LYS A 32 -7.48 -11.47 -25.75
C LYS A 32 -6.71 -12.03 -24.58
N ASP A 33 -6.90 -11.42 -23.43
CA ASP A 33 -6.34 -11.88 -22.18
C ASP A 33 -7.38 -11.74 -21.07
N SER A 34 -7.17 -12.43 -19.97
CA SER A 34 -8.06 -12.33 -18.81
C SER A 34 -7.27 -12.45 -17.52
N PHE A 35 -7.72 -11.73 -16.50
CA PHE A 35 -7.19 -11.86 -15.15
C PHE A 35 -8.31 -11.69 -14.12
N SER A 36 -8.07 -12.15 -12.91
CA SER A 36 -9.06 -12.09 -11.84
C SER A 36 -8.48 -11.42 -10.60
N PHE A 37 -9.34 -10.71 -9.89
CA PHE A 37 -9.04 -10.17 -8.57
C PHE A 37 -9.54 -11.12 -7.49
N ARG A 38 -8.70 -11.38 -6.48
CA ARG A 38 -9.12 -12.03 -5.24
C ARG A 38 -10.01 -11.09 -4.41
N PRO A 39 -10.63 -11.55 -3.30
CA PRO A 39 -11.28 -10.65 -2.35
C PRO A 39 -10.32 -9.54 -1.95
N SER A 40 -10.80 -8.29 -1.98
CA SER A 40 -9.98 -7.14 -1.58
C SER A 40 -9.53 -7.28 -0.13
N MET A 41 -8.27 -6.96 0.13
CA MET A 41 -7.73 -6.78 1.48
C MET A 41 -7.38 -5.32 1.68
N VAL A 42 -7.98 -4.71 2.70
CA VAL A 42 -7.73 -3.30 3.07
C VAL A 42 -7.47 -3.26 4.56
N SER A 43 -6.33 -2.72 4.95
CA SER A 43 -5.97 -2.48 6.35
C SER A 43 -6.03 -0.98 6.64
N VAL A 44 -6.78 -0.56 7.66
CA VAL A 44 -6.93 0.84 8.05
C VAL A 44 -6.23 1.07 9.38
N VAL A 45 -5.11 1.75 9.36
CA VAL A 45 -4.33 2.15 10.55
C VAL A 45 -4.82 3.51 11.02
N ASP A 46 -5.22 3.58 12.29
CA ASP A 46 -5.57 4.83 12.95
C ASP A 46 -4.55 5.16 14.04
N ALA A 47 -3.76 6.21 13.80
CA ALA A 47 -2.71 6.61 14.73
C ALA A 47 -3.24 7.20 16.06
N ASN A 48 -4.48 7.67 16.10
CA ASN A 48 -5.09 8.19 17.31
C ASN A 48 -5.64 7.10 18.23
N THR A 49 -6.13 6.00 17.66
CA THR A 49 -6.65 4.86 18.43
C THR A 49 -5.61 3.76 18.61
N TYR A 50 -4.45 3.87 17.95
CA TYR A 50 -3.38 2.87 17.97
C TYR A 50 -3.86 1.49 17.52
N THR A 51 -4.77 1.44 16.54
CA THR A 51 -5.35 0.22 16.02
C THR A 51 -5.21 0.12 14.51
N MET A 52 -5.24 -1.10 14.02
CA MET A 52 -5.38 -1.43 12.60
C MET A 52 -6.60 -2.32 12.40
N ASP A 53 -7.59 -1.82 11.69
CA ASP A 53 -8.76 -2.57 11.25
C ASP A 53 -8.48 -3.24 9.91
N VAL A 54 -8.65 -4.55 9.84
CA VAL A 54 -8.41 -5.35 8.64
C VAL A 54 -9.74 -5.78 8.04
N PHE A 55 -9.96 -5.41 6.79
CA PHE A 55 -11.19 -5.72 6.03
C PHE A 55 -10.88 -6.70 4.91
N ARG A 56 -11.74 -7.69 4.73
CA ARG A 56 -11.74 -8.60 3.58
C ARG A 56 -13.07 -8.49 2.85
N GLY A 57 -13.04 -8.14 1.57
CA GLY A 57 -14.26 -7.96 0.77
C GLY A 57 -15.20 -6.87 1.32
N GLY A 58 -14.68 -5.92 2.08
CA GLY A 58 -15.44 -4.86 2.76
C GLY A 58 -15.93 -5.20 4.17
N GLU A 59 -15.78 -6.44 4.62
CA GLU A 59 -16.16 -6.87 5.98
C GLU A 59 -14.97 -6.79 6.93
N LEU A 60 -15.16 -6.24 8.13
CA LEU A 60 -14.16 -6.22 9.19
C LEU A 60 -13.91 -7.65 9.68
N VAL A 61 -12.68 -8.12 9.53
CA VAL A 61 -12.27 -9.48 9.95
C VAL A 61 -11.41 -9.48 11.20
N LYS A 62 -10.71 -8.39 11.49
CA LYS A 62 -9.90 -8.27 12.71
C LYS A 62 -9.53 -6.82 13.01
N THR A 63 -9.49 -6.45 14.29
CA THR A 63 -8.85 -5.23 14.79
C THR A 63 -7.58 -5.63 15.56
N ILE A 64 -6.45 -5.03 15.21
CA ILE A 64 -5.12 -5.35 15.75
C ILE A 64 -4.58 -4.13 16.50
N PRO A 65 -4.12 -4.27 17.75
CA PRO A 65 -3.37 -3.24 18.43
C PRO A 65 -2.02 -2.99 17.73
N VAL A 66 -1.73 -1.74 17.39
CA VAL A 66 -0.50 -1.37 16.68
C VAL A 66 0.19 -0.18 17.34
N THR A 67 1.43 0.06 16.94
CA THR A 67 2.16 1.31 17.14
C THR A 67 2.55 1.86 15.77
N ALA A 68 2.47 3.15 15.60
CA ALA A 68 2.93 3.86 14.39
C ALA A 68 4.13 4.76 14.74
N GLY A 69 4.53 5.62 13.81
CA GLY A 69 5.65 6.55 13.98
C GLY A 69 5.40 7.58 15.09
N LYS A 70 6.40 7.74 15.97
CA LYS A 70 6.42 8.76 17.03
C LYS A 70 6.56 10.17 16.46
N ALA A 71 6.41 11.19 17.32
CA ALA A 71 6.63 12.59 16.96
C ALA A 71 8.02 12.81 16.31
N GLY A 72 8.02 13.47 15.16
CA GLY A 72 9.21 13.68 14.31
C GLY A 72 9.52 12.53 13.34
N PHE A 73 8.86 11.38 13.51
CA PHE A 73 9.01 10.19 12.66
C PHE A 73 7.64 9.63 12.27
N GLU A 74 6.62 10.46 12.20
CA GLU A 74 5.26 10.02 11.95
C GLU A 74 5.15 9.18 10.67
N THR A 75 4.40 8.10 10.77
CA THR A 75 3.99 7.34 9.57
C THR A 75 3.18 8.26 8.67
N ARG A 76 3.48 8.31 7.38
CA ARG A 76 2.73 9.16 6.44
C ARG A 76 1.28 8.71 6.36
N SER A 77 0.33 9.64 6.55
CA SER A 77 -1.10 9.42 6.29
C SER A 77 -1.37 9.26 4.80
N GLY A 78 -2.39 8.52 4.45
CA GLY A 78 -2.85 8.31 3.08
C GLY A 78 -2.95 6.85 2.68
N THR A 79 -3.31 6.62 1.43
CA THR A 79 -3.46 5.30 0.84
C THR A 79 -2.12 4.80 0.32
N LYS A 80 -1.73 3.62 0.74
CA LYS A 80 -0.50 2.93 0.34
C LYS A 80 -0.81 1.56 -0.23
N VAL A 81 0.06 1.07 -1.08
CA VAL A 81 -0.02 -0.28 -1.64
C VAL A 81 1.21 -1.07 -1.18
N LEU A 82 1.00 -2.30 -0.75
CA LEU A 82 2.08 -3.18 -0.34
C LEU A 82 2.95 -3.55 -1.55
N ILE A 83 4.26 -3.29 -1.48
CA ILE A 83 5.20 -3.40 -2.62
C ILE A 83 6.23 -4.51 -2.47
N THR A 84 6.52 -4.97 -1.25
CA THR A 84 7.29 -6.20 -1.00
C THR A 84 6.68 -7.00 0.14
N LYS A 85 6.97 -8.31 0.16
CA LYS A 85 6.54 -9.25 1.21
C LYS A 85 7.74 -10.09 1.62
N GLU A 86 8.24 -9.87 2.83
CA GLU A 86 9.48 -10.45 3.33
C GLU A 86 9.23 -11.17 4.66
N ARG A 87 9.65 -12.44 4.78
CA ARG A 87 9.48 -13.20 6.02
C ARG A 87 10.33 -12.63 7.16
N SER A 88 11.50 -12.09 6.83
CA SER A 88 12.44 -11.47 7.75
C SER A 88 13.25 -10.41 7.02
N ARG A 89 13.44 -9.25 7.67
CA ARG A 89 14.21 -8.15 7.14
C ARG A 89 15.00 -7.43 8.21
N ILE A 90 16.29 -7.20 7.96
CA ILE A 90 17.07 -6.27 8.78
C ILE A 90 16.65 -4.83 8.43
N MET A 91 16.12 -4.13 9.40
CA MET A 91 15.85 -2.70 9.35
C MET A 91 16.97 -1.98 10.05
N ASP A 92 17.67 -1.13 9.32
CA ASP A 92 18.84 -0.41 9.75
C ASP A 92 18.67 1.09 9.47
N ALA A 93 18.69 1.91 10.52
CA ALA A 93 18.51 3.34 10.43
C ALA A 93 19.61 4.01 9.58
N ALA A 94 20.78 3.40 9.48
CA ALA A 94 21.86 3.90 8.62
C ALA A 94 21.46 3.91 7.14
N SER A 95 20.58 3.01 6.71
CA SER A 95 20.05 3.01 5.33
C SER A 95 19.18 4.24 5.02
N GLY A 96 18.67 4.91 6.04
CA GLY A 96 17.93 6.17 5.97
C GLY A 96 18.79 7.42 6.27
N GLY A 97 20.10 7.24 6.46
CA GLY A 97 21.03 8.34 6.72
C GLY A 97 21.26 8.65 8.19
N THR A 98 20.75 7.85 9.13
CA THR A 98 20.98 8.01 10.57
C THR A 98 22.32 7.34 10.94
N SER A 99 23.30 8.10 11.43
CA SER A 99 24.59 7.56 11.82
C SER A 99 24.50 6.72 13.10
N GLU A 100 25.42 5.77 13.28
CA GLU A 100 25.40 4.82 14.42
C GLU A 100 25.58 5.48 15.78
N ASP A 101 26.17 6.66 15.85
CA ASP A 101 26.34 7.48 17.06
C ASP A 101 25.10 8.34 17.38
N ASN A 102 24.10 8.36 16.51
CA ASN A 102 22.85 9.08 16.74
C ASN A 102 21.97 8.35 17.76
N PRO A 103 21.39 9.04 18.77
CA PRO A 103 20.46 8.42 19.72
C PRO A 103 19.24 7.73 19.10
N GLU A 104 18.87 8.11 17.87
CA GLU A 104 17.78 7.52 17.11
C GLU A 104 18.23 6.34 16.21
N TYR A 105 19.48 5.93 16.31
CA TYR A 105 19.97 4.76 15.57
C TYR A 105 19.35 3.48 16.09
N TYR A 106 18.97 2.64 15.18
CA TYR A 106 18.52 1.27 15.48
C TYR A 106 18.94 0.32 14.36
N ARG A 107 19.15 -0.93 14.73
CA ARG A 107 19.30 -2.05 13.81
C ARG A 107 18.57 -3.25 14.39
N VAL A 108 17.47 -3.66 13.76
CA VAL A 108 16.58 -4.73 14.22
C VAL A 108 16.27 -5.71 13.10
N ASN A 109 16.04 -6.97 13.45
CA ASN A 109 15.49 -7.95 12.54
C ASN A 109 13.97 -7.97 12.70
N ALA A 110 13.24 -7.42 11.74
CA ALA A 110 11.80 -7.43 11.69
C ALA A 110 11.30 -8.66 10.93
N GLU A 111 10.39 -9.40 11.55
CA GLU A 111 9.73 -10.53 10.91
C GLU A 111 8.39 -10.10 10.30
N TYR A 112 7.91 -10.88 9.33
CA TYR A 112 6.62 -10.67 8.67
C TYR A 112 6.48 -9.24 8.13
N ALA A 113 7.53 -8.75 7.44
CA ALA A 113 7.62 -7.38 6.97
C ALA A 113 7.02 -7.22 5.58
N MET A 114 6.12 -6.23 5.42
CA MET A 114 5.61 -5.80 4.12
C MET A 114 5.82 -4.31 3.96
N ARG A 115 6.47 -3.93 2.87
CA ARG A 115 6.87 -2.55 2.58
C ARG A 115 5.71 -1.73 2.03
N MET A 116 5.54 -0.51 2.52
CA MET A 116 4.53 0.45 2.06
C MET A 116 5.12 1.60 1.24
N THR A 117 6.38 2.00 1.53
CA THR A 117 7.03 3.13 0.84
C THR A 117 8.48 2.79 0.49
N TYR A 118 9.01 3.41 -0.57
CA TYR A 118 10.42 3.24 -0.93
C TYR A 118 11.35 3.86 0.12
N SER A 119 10.92 4.89 0.84
CA SER A 119 11.67 5.50 1.94
C SER A 119 11.76 4.64 3.21
N GLY A 120 11.08 3.48 3.27
CA GLY A 120 11.29 2.50 4.32
C GLY A 120 10.19 2.39 5.38
N GLU A 121 8.96 2.80 5.09
CA GLU A 121 7.83 2.46 5.96
C GLU A 121 7.33 1.04 5.65
N PHE A 122 7.15 0.25 6.70
CA PHE A 122 6.67 -1.14 6.66
C PHE A 122 5.53 -1.37 7.64
N VAL A 123 4.77 -2.43 7.39
CA VAL A 123 3.98 -3.12 8.42
C VAL A 123 4.76 -4.38 8.79
N HIS A 124 4.99 -4.64 10.09
CA HIS A 124 5.79 -5.79 10.53
C HIS A 124 5.52 -6.20 11.98
N ALA A 125 5.97 -7.38 12.36
CA ALA A 125 6.05 -7.77 13.77
C ALA A 125 7.13 -6.96 14.50
N ALA A 126 6.78 -6.43 15.68
CA ALA A 126 7.65 -5.59 16.51
C ALA A 126 7.52 -5.98 17.99
N PRO A 127 7.98 -7.19 18.40
CA PRO A 127 7.84 -7.65 19.79
C PRO A 127 8.53 -6.74 20.80
N TRP A 128 9.53 -5.98 20.40
CA TRP A 128 10.23 -5.01 21.27
C TRP A 128 9.38 -3.80 21.68
N SER A 129 8.27 -3.54 20.99
CA SER A 129 7.34 -2.45 21.32
C SER A 129 5.97 -2.95 21.83
N ALA A 130 5.87 -4.21 22.26
CA ALA A 130 4.61 -4.83 22.67
C ALA A 130 3.86 -4.02 23.74
N GLY A 131 4.56 -3.40 24.70
CA GLY A 131 3.95 -2.57 25.75
C GLY A 131 3.35 -1.24 25.24
N SER A 132 3.64 -0.83 24.02
CA SER A 132 3.12 0.42 23.41
C SER A 132 2.03 0.16 22.38
N GLN A 133 1.89 -1.06 21.88
CA GLN A 133 0.87 -1.41 20.91
C GLN A 133 -0.53 -1.24 21.52
N GLY A 134 -1.41 -0.54 20.82
CA GLY A 134 -2.73 -0.17 21.31
C GLY A 134 -2.77 1.03 22.27
N SER A 135 -1.62 1.70 22.53
CA SER A 135 -1.56 2.79 23.53
C SER A 135 -0.66 3.97 23.14
N ALA A 136 0.37 3.76 22.31
CA ALA A 136 1.31 4.81 21.95
C ALA A 136 2.00 4.55 20.60
N ASN A 137 2.38 5.63 19.90
CA ASN A 137 3.20 5.60 18.70
C ASN A 137 4.66 5.80 19.06
N VAL A 138 5.51 4.79 18.83
CA VAL A 138 6.91 4.79 19.28
C VAL A 138 7.91 4.40 18.19
N SER A 139 7.46 4.08 16.97
CA SER A 139 8.33 3.68 15.88
C SER A 139 8.98 4.87 15.15
N HIS A 140 9.84 4.58 14.19
CA HIS A 140 10.42 5.58 13.27
C HIS A 140 9.68 5.65 11.92
N GLY A 141 8.37 5.35 11.92
CA GLY A 141 7.51 5.43 10.73
C GLY A 141 6.86 4.12 10.30
N CYS A 142 7.34 2.98 10.78
CA CYS A 142 6.70 1.68 10.53
C CYS A 142 5.45 1.50 11.39
N VAL A 143 4.57 0.59 10.94
CA VAL A 143 3.44 0.09 11.73
C VAL A 143 3.85 -1.25 12.34
N GLY A 144 3.98 -1.28 13.66
CA GLY A 144 4.41 -2.44 14.44
C GLY A 144 3.27 -3.09 15.21
N MET A 145 3.28 -4.42 15.29
CA MET A 145 2.31 -5.22 16.01
C MET A 145 2.96 -6.42 16.71
N SER A 146 2.19 -7.20 17.47
CA SER A 146 2.67 -8.44 18.07
C SER A 146 3.16 -9.42 16.99
N THR A 147 4.03 -10.36 17.37
CA THR A 147 4.50 -11.40 16.44
C THR A 147 3.34 -12.25 15.92
N THR A 148 2.41 -12.62 16.79
CA THR A 148 1.23 -13.41 16.42
C THR A 148 0.32 -12.67 15.44
N ASP A 149 0.07 -11.38 15.68
CA ASP A 149 -0.74 -10.57 14.77
C ASP A 149 -0.01 -10.29 13.47
N GLY A 150 1.30 -10.05 13.52
CA GLY A 150 2.15 -9.86 12.35
C GLY A 150 2.17 -11.09 11.43
N GLU A 151 2.31 -12.28 12.01
CA GLU A 151 2.23 -13.54 11.27
C GLU A 151 0.85 -13.73 10.63
N TRP A 152 -0.21 -13.53 11.41
CA TRP A 152 -1.57 -13.64 10.91
C TRP A 152 -1.81 -12.65 9.76
N TRP A 153 -1.48 -11.37 9.97
CA TRP A 153 -1.70 -10.30 8.99
C TRP A 153 -0.88 -10.54 7.71
N TRP A 154 0.38 -10.93 7.83
CA TRP A 154 1.26 -11.25 6.71
C TRP A 154 0.72 -12.41 5.86
N ASN A 155 0.15 -13.44 6.50
CA ASN A 155 -0.46 -14.58 5.81
C ASN A 155 -1.75 -14.21 5.07
N GLN A 156 -2.46 -13.14 5.48
CA GLN A 156 -3.69 -12.69 4.84
C GLN A 156 -3.44 -11.77 3.64
N ASN A 157 -2.34 -11.04 3.66
CA ASN A 157 -2.04 -9.97 2.70
C ASN A 157 -1.06 -10.42 1.62
N GLU A 158 -1.18 -9.81 0.43
CA GLU A 158 -0.27 -10.00 -0.70
C GLU A 158 0.24 -8.64 -1.21
N ILE A 159 1.28 -8.69 -2.06
CA ILE A 159 1.74 -7.50 -2.79
C ILE A 159 0.55 -6.98 -3.62
N GLY A 160 0.32 -5.68 -3.56
CA GLY A 160 -0.83 -5.04 -4.19
C GLY A 160 -2.00 -4.75 -3.25
N ASP A 161 -2.06 -5.32 -2.06
CA ASP A 161 -3.07 -4.99 -1.05
C ASP A 161 -2.87 -3.58 -0.49
N VAL A 162 -3.94 -3.02 0.06
CA VAL A 162 -4.02 -1.62 0.44
C VAL A 162 -3.90 -1.44 1.95
N VAL A 163 -3.07 -0.48 2.34
CA VAL A 163 -2.98 0.03 3.71
C VAL A 163 -3.32 1.52 3.71
N ILE A 164 -4.35 1.91 4.44
CA ILE A 164 -4.74 3.29 4.63
C ILE A 164 -4.29 3.73 6.03
N VAL A 165 -3.43 4.74 6.09
CA VAL A 165 -3.01 5.34 7.36
C VAL A 165 -3.72 6.67 7.54
N LYS A 166 -4.30 6.90 8.70
CA LYS A 166 -5.03 8.13 9.04
C LYS A 166 -4.62 8.70 10.39
N ASN A 167 -4.94 9.97 10.58
CA ASN A 167 -4.76 10.69 11.84
C ASN A 167 -3.29 10.84 12.28
N THR A 168 -2.35 10.97 11.32
CA THR A 168 -0.99 11.43 11.59
C THR A 168 -0.82 12.86 11.06
N SER A 169 0.14 13.61 11.61
CA SER A 169 0.47 14.97 11.16
C SER A 169 1.24 15.01 9.85
N ARG A 170 1.72 13.85 9.35
CA ARG A 170 2.52 13.75 8.13
C ARG A 170 1.71 13.15 7.00
N THR A 171 1.44 13.93 5.96
CA THR A 171 0.71 13.47 4.77
C THR A 171 1.65 12.81 3.76
N GLN A 172 1.19 11.79 3.07
CA GLN A 172 1.88 11.19 1.92
C GLN A 172 1.71 12.11 0.70
N THR A 173 2.69 12.98 0.47
CA THR A 173 2.71 13.93 -0.65
C THR A 173 3.81 13.63 -1.67
N ASP A 174 4.70 12.69 -1.36
CA ASP A 174 5.87 12.39 -2.19
C ASP A 174 5.46 11.53 -3.38
N ASP A 175 5.30 12.12 -4.55
CA ASP A 175 5.16 11.40 -5.81
C ASP A 175 6.37 10.47 -6.00
N GLY A 176 6.10 9.18 -6.25
CA GLY A 176 7.15 8.19 -6.45
C GLY A 176 7.71 7.53 -5.19
N ASN A 177 7.24 7.87 -3.98
CA ASN A 177 7.61 7.16 -2.76
C ASN A 177 6.68 5.97 -2.48
N GLY A 178 6.71 4.97 -3.33
CA GLY A 178 5.77 3.85 -3.38
C GLY A 178 4.70 4.07 -4.44
N MET A 179 3.62 3.28 -4.38
CA MET A 179 2.45 3.47 -5.24
C MET A 179 1.51 4.52 -4.63
N THR A 180 1.79 5.78 -4.86
CA THR A 180 1.18 6.92 -4.15
C THR A 180 0.06 7.61 -4.93
N ILE A 181 -0.25 7.15 -6.12
CA ILE A 181 -1.21 7.75 -7.07
C ILE A 181 -2.60 8.02 -6.46
N TRP A 182 -3.04 7.20 -5.51
CA TRP A 182 -4.32 7.40 -4.83
C TRP A 182 -4.36 8.63 -3.93
N ASN A 183 -3.20 9.19 -3.55
CA ASN A 183 -3.10 10.38 -2.72
C ASN A 183 -3.09 11.67 -3.54
N ALA A 184 -2.70 11.63 -4.83
CA ALA A 184 -2.71 12.80 -5.70
C ALA A 184 -4.15 13.28 -5.99
N PRO A 185 -4.48 14.58 -5.94
CA PRO A 185 -5.76 15.11 -6.36
C PRO A 185 -6.10 14.72 -7.81
N TRP A 186 -7.39 14.43 -8.08
CA TRP A 186 -7.80 14.03 -9.44
C TRP A 186 -7.48 15.10 -10.49
N VAL A 187 -7.58 16.38 -10.11
CA VAL A 187 -7.27 17.50 -11.02
C VAL A 187 -5.79 17.48 -11.43
N GLU A 188 -4.89 17.30 -10.47
CA GLU A 188 -3.45 17.20 -10.76
C GLU A 188 -3.11 15.98 -11.63
N TRP A 189 -3.84 14.88 -11.44
CA TRP A 189 -3.72 13.70 -12.28
C TRP A 189 -4.12 13.99 -13.72
N LEU A 190 -5.24 14.73 -13.93
CA LEU A 190 -5.73 15.09 -15.25
C LEU A 190 -4.79 16.04 -16.00
N GLU A 191 -4.14 16.97 -15.28
CA GLU A 191 -3.17 17.90 -15.87
C GLU A 191 -1.97 17.19 -16.51
N LYS A 192 -1.63 15.99 -16.02
CA LYS A 192 -0.55 15.14 -16.55
C LYS A 192 -1.02 14.24 -17.72
N SER A 193 -2.30 14.24 -18.07
CA SER A 193 -2.86 13.41 -19.14
C SER A 193 -2.86 14.15 -20.46
N SER A 194 -2.23 13.59 -21.47
CA SER A 194 -2.24 14.14 -22.86
C SER A 194 -3.60 14.00 -23.55
N THR A 195 -4.49 13.14 -23.07
CA THR A 195 -5.80 12.85 -23.66
C THR A 195 -6.98 13.44 -22.88
N GLY A 196 -6.71 14.11 -21.74
CA GLY A 196 -7.76 14.56 -20.83
C GLY A 196 -8.51 13.40 -20.14
N PRO A 197 -9.65 13.67 -19.48
CA PRO A 197 -10.39 12.66 -18.75
C PRO A 197 -10.98 11.62 -19.72
N GLN A 198 -10.61 10.36 -19.50
CA GLN A 198 -11.21 9.21 -20.16
C GLN A 198 -12.18 8.54 -19.19
N ILE A 199 -13.47 8.55 -19.52
CA ILE A 199 -14.50 7.89 -18.72
C ILE A 199 -14.80 6.54 -19.35
N THR A 200 -14.48 5.45 -18.65
CA THR A 200 -14.96 4.13 -19.02
C THR A 200 -16.45 4.04 -18.68
N LYS A 201 -17.28 3.83 -19.67
CA LYS A 201 -18.69 3.50 -19.44
C LYS A 201 -18.76 2.07 -18.90
N PRO A 202 -19.61 1.80 -17.89
CA PRO A 202 -19.87 0.41 -17.49
C PRO A 202 -20.32 -0.36 -18.72
N LEU A 203 -19.75 -1.55 -18.97
CA LEU A 203 -20.28 -2.50 -19.93
C LEU A 203 -21.70 -2.79 -19.51
N GLN A 204 -22.67 -2.45 -20.37
CA GLN A 204 -24.03 -2.94 -20.22
C GLN A 204 -23.97 -4.47 -20.42
N VAL A 205 -24.09 -5.22 -19.33
CA VAL A 205 -24.33 -6.66 -19.43
C VAL A 205 -25.69 -6.81 -20.07
N VAL A 206 -25.71 -7.08 -21.37
CA VAL A 206 -26.93 -7.54 -22.04
C VAL A 206 -27.24 -8.91 -21.43
N ARG A 207 -28.31 -8.99 -20.65
CA ARG A 207 -28.85 -10.23 -20.11
C ARG A 207 -29.65 -10.97 -21.19
#